data_d6a4a5eff4b950dd0b9d7bcb26367a4d
#
_entry.id   d6a4a5eff4b950dd0b9d7bcb26367a4d
#
_cell.length_a   1.000
_cell.length_b   1.000
_cell.length_c   1.000
_cell.angle_alpha   90.00
_cell.angle_beta   90.00
_cell.angle_gamma   90.00
#
_symmetry.space_group_name_H-M   'P 1'
#
loop_
_entity.id
_entity.type
_entity.pdbx_description
1 polymer ?
#
loop_
_entity_poly.entity_id
_entity_poly.type
_entity_poly.pdbx_seq_one_letter_code
_entity_poly.pdbx_strand_id
1 'polypeptide(L)'
;MADGQSVKSALVIRPAAEDGSAPEAFLSFREAEGCAVFSGACYGFTGCAGEAERATDFLKLTRGVESGLCDVIATVASGRETVYFLGGAACETACTRIAAMLRAPGAFEAEREKALAFAAKLIPPMRLHSKSLPLDLMFNGFVPYQAFACRFLAKSAFYQSSGAYGFRDQLQDCLALVYADPQTVRVHLLRCCAHQYEQGDVMHWFHPFNGSGVRTRCSDDYLFLPFVTADYVQKTGDWSVFEPKVAYLVSEPLREGENERYEQPARSALRENLYLHCMRALAYAEQFGPHGLCRIGSCDWNDAFSAMGVK
;
A
#
# COMPACT_ATOMS: atom_id res chain seq x y z
N MET A 1 -28.10 14.19 19.10
CA MET A 1 -28.59 12.79 19.00
C MET A 1 -29.65 12.64 20.07
N ALA A 2 -30.82 12.09 19.75
CA ALA A 2 -31.91 11.93 20.70
C ALA A 2 -31.47 10.93 21.79
N ASP A 3 -31.60 11.35 23.05
CA ASP A 3 -31.23 10.56 24.21
C ASP A 3 -31.91 9.19 24.24
N GLY A 4 -31.10 8.15 24.09
CA GLY A 4 -31.47 6.79 24.46
C GLY A 4 -32.33 5.99 23.48
N GLN A 5 -32.65 6.48 22.30
CA GLN A 5 -33.41 5.72 21.31
C GLN A 5 -32.52 4.78 20.48
N SER A 6 -33.02 3.57 20.25
CA SER A 6 -32.41 2.64 19.29
C SER A 6 -32.64 3.14 17.87
N VAL A 7 -31.57 3.21 17.06
CA VAL A 7 -31.63 3.65 15.67
C VAL A 7 -31.30 2.48 14.76
N LYS A 8 -32.10 2.28 13.71
CA LYS A 8 -31.80 1.36 12.64
C LYS A 8 -30.76 2.02 11.70
N SER A 9 -29.63 1.38 11.50
CA SER A 9 -28.52 1.86 10.67
C SER A 9 -28.05 0.75 9.73
N ALA A 10 -27.35 1.11 8.65
CA ALA A 10 -26.83 0.14 7.71
C ALA A 10 -25.45 0.56 7.18
N LEU A 11 -24.53 -0.42 7.10
CA LEU A 11 -23.33 -0.32 6.27
C LEU A 11 -23.65 -0.92 4.91
N VAL A 12 -23.61 -0.10 3.86
CA VAL A 12 -23.91 -0.50 2.49
C VAL A 12 -22.63 -0.48 1.67
N ILE A 13 -22.32 -1.59 1.02
CA ILE A 13 -21.18 -1.74 0.13
C ILE A 13 -21.71 -1.98 -1.27
N ARG A 14 -21.33 -1.12 -2.20
CA ARG A 14 -21.58 -1.30 -3.62
C ARG A 14 -20.25 -1.60 -4.29
N PRO A 15 -20.01 -2.84 -4.71
CA PRO A 15 -18.83 -3.16 -5.49
C PRO A 15 -18.87 -2.40 -6.83
N ALA A 16 -17.71 -1.96 -7.27
CA ALA A 16 -17.53 -1.34 -8.57
C ALA A 16 -16.33 -1.97 -9.27
N ALA A 17 -16.40 -2.11 -10.59
CA ALA A 17 -15.23 -2.41 -11.39
C ALA A 17 -14.31 -1.19 -11.49
N GLU A 18 -13.06 -1.35 -11.94
CA GLU A 18 -12.08 -0.27 -12.06
C GLU A 18 -12.57 0.87 -12.98
N ASP A 19 -13.41 0.56 -13.96
CA ASP A 19 -14.05 1.54 -14.86
C ASP A 19 -15.32 2.21 -14.28
N GLY A 20 -15.67 1.87 -13.03
CA GLY A 20 -16.87 2.39 -12.36
C GLY A 20 -18.19 1.71 -12.77
N SER A 21 -18.15 0.73 -13.66
CA SER A 21 -19.32 -0.08 -14.01
C SER A 21 -19.72 -0.98 -12.83
N ALA A 22 -21.02 -1.31 -12.72
CA ALA A 22 -21.46 -2.30 -11.76
C ALA A 22 -21.07 -3.69 -12.28
N PRO A 23 -20.27 -4.46 -11.53
CA PRO A 23 -19.89 -5.80 -11.96
C PRO A 23 -21.08 -6.75 -11.81
N GLU A 24 -21.81 -6.98 -12.87
CA GLU A 24 -22.90 -7.98 -12.90
C GLU A 24 -22.41 -9.41 -12.61
N ALA A 25 -21.11 -9.66 -12.65
CA ALA A 25 -20.51 -10.99 -12.61
C ALA A 25 -19.62 -11.28 -11.39
N PHE A 26 -19.41 -10.37 -10.44
CA PHE A 26 -18.32 -10.51 -9.46
C PHE A 26 -18.75 -10.84 -8.03
N LEU A 27 -20.03 -10.94 -7.73
CA LEU A 27 -20.47 -11.22 -6.36
C LEU A 27 -21.03 -12.61 -6.20
N SER A 28 -20.16 -13.59 -5.95
CA SER A 28 -20.56 -14.66 -5.08
C SER A 28 -20.47 -14.18 -3.64
N PHE A 29 -21.58 -14.05 -2.99
CA PHE A 29 -21.62 -13.68 -1.58
C PHE A 29 -22.19 -14.87 -0.80
N ARG A 30 -21.58 -15.10 0.35
CA ARG A 30 -22.01 -16.15 1.26
C ARG A 30 -22.10 -15.58 2.67
N GLU A 31 -23.18 -15.89 3.36
CA GLU A 31 -23.27 -15.69 4.80
C GLU A 31 -22.44 -16.76 5.53
N ALA A 32 -21.48 -16.32 6.33
CA ALA A 32 -20.68 -17.19 7.14
C ALA A 32 -20.49 -16.56 8.52
N GLU A 33 -20.88 -17.27 9.57
CA GLU A 33 -20.67 -16.88 10.97
C GLU A 33 -21.08 -15.43 11.30
N GLY A 34 -22.20 -14.96 10.74
CA GLY A 34 -22.77 -13.63 10.98
C GLY A 34 -22.06 -12.49 10.28
N CYS A 35 -21.28 -12.77 9.23
CA CYS A 35 -20.75 -11.81 8.29
C CYS A 35 -21.07 -12.20 6.85
N ALA A 36 -21.07 -11.22 5.94
CA ALA A 36 -21.09 -11.48 4.52
C ALA A 36 -19.65 -11.56 4.01
N VAL A 37 -19.29 -12.65 3.36
CA VAL A 37 -18.02 -12.82 2.64
C VAL A 37 -18.31 -12.76 1.15
N PHE A 38 -17.57 -11.94 0.43
CA PHE A 38 -17.70 -11.80 -1.02
C PHE A 38 -16.36 -12.03 -1.70
N SER A 39 -16.42 -12.54 -2.91
CA SER A 39 -15.25 -12.84 -3.73
C SER A 39 -15.35 -12.22 -5.11
N GLY A 40 -14.23 -11.72 -5.59
CA GLY A 40 -14.00 -11.22 -6.92
C GLY A 40 -12.52 -11.44 -7.24
N ALA A 41 -11.82 -10.42 -7.66
CA ALA A 41 -10.36 -10.46 -7.78
C ALA A 41 -9.65 -10.67 -6.43
N CYS A 42 -10.32 -10.34 -5.33
CA CYS A 42 -9.88 -10.60 -3.95
C CYS A 42 -11.07 -10.98 -3.06
N TYR A 43 -10.80 -11.44 -1.85
CA TYR A 43 -11.83 -11.75 -0.87
C TYR A 43 -12.06 -10.56 0.05
N GLY A 44 -13.32 -10.20 0.24
CA GLY A 44 -13.75 -9.18 1.19
C GLY A 44 -14.80 -9.71 2.16
N PHE A 45 -15.01 -9.00 3.26
CA PHE A 45 -16.04 -9.32 4.23
C PHE A 45 -16.60 -8.06 4.88
N THR A 46 -17.87 -8.15 5.29
CA THR A 46 -18.55 -7.10 6.04
C THR A 46 -19.46 -7.69 7.10
N GLY A 47 -19.63 -7.00 8.20
CA GLY A 47 -20.51 -7.42 9.28
C GLY A 47 -20.69 -6.34 10.34
N CYS A 48 -21.31 -6.72 11.44
CA CYS A 48 -21.37 -5.89 12.66
C CYS A 48 -21.12 -6.72 13.91
N ALA A 49 -20.74 -6.05 14.98
CA ALA A 49 -20.67 -6.63 16.32
C ALA A 49 -22.10 -6.71 16.87
N GLY A 50 -22.71 -7.88 16.85
CA GLY A 50 -24.09 -8.12 17.28
C GLY A 50 -24.95 -8.76 16.18
N GLU A 51 -26.27 -8.71 16.39
CA GLU A 51 -27.24 -9.21 15.44
C GLU A 51 -27.44 -8.21 14.30
N ALA A 52 -27.52 -8.71 13.09
CA ALA A 52 -27.77 -7.91 11.88
C ALA A 52 -28.56 -8.69 10.85
N GLU A 53 -29.37 -7.94 10.10
CA GLU A 53 -30.03 -8.42 8.89
C GLU A 53 -29.16 -8.15 7.65
N ARG A 54 -29.32 -8.94 6.63
CA ARG A 54 -28.68 -8.71 5.33
C ARG A 54 -29.67 -8.22 4.31
N ALA A 55 -29.22 -7.29 3.47
CA ALA A 55 -29.97 -6.85 2.32
C ALA A 55 -29.04 -6.73 1.11
N THR A 56 -29.55 -7.10 -0.05
CA THR A 56 -28.77 -7.10 -1.31
C THR A 56 -29.38 -6.18 -2.37
N ASP A 57 -30.56 -5.63 -2.11
CA ASP A 57 -31.28 -4.74 -3.03
C ASP A 57 -31.30 -3.32 -2.44
N PHE A 58 -30.62 -2.39 -3.10
CA PHE A 58 -30.50 -1.00 -2.64
C PHE A 58 -31.84 -0.25 -2.64
N LEU A 59 -32.69 -0.49 -3.63
CA LEU A 59 -34.00 0.15 -3.69
C LEU A 59 -34.93 -0.38 -2.61
N LYS A 60 -34.89 -1.68 -2.32
CA LYS A 60 -35.64 -2.27 -1.21
C LYS A 60 -35.18 -1.69 0.12
N LEU A 61 -33.87 -1.57 0.31
CA LEU A 61 -33.28 -1.01 1.54
C LEU A 61 -33.66 0.47 1.75
N THR A 62 -33.66 1.27 0.68
CA THR A 62 -33.81 2.73 0.77
C THR A 62 -35.23 3.23 0.57
N ARG A 63 -36.03 2.54 -0.23
CA ARG A 63 -37.39 2.96 -0.65
C ARG A 63 -38.46 1.93 -0.41
N GLY A 64 -38.12 0.74 0.07
CA GLY A 64 -39.08 -0.38 0.27
C GLY A 64 -39.59 -1.02 -1.01
N VAL A 65 -38.99 -0.71 -2.17
CA VAL A 65 -39.38 -1.23 -3.48
C VAL A 65 -38.41 -2.31 -3.92
N GLU A 66 -38.88 -3.52 -4.19
CA GLU A 66 -38.04 -4.58 -4.72
C GLU A 66 -37.68 -4.32 -6.18
N SER A 67 -36.38 -4.20 -6.47
CA SER A 67 -35.87 -4.08 -7.83
C SER A 67 -35.52 -5.45 -8.44
N GLY A 68 -35.35 -6.46 -7.60
CA GLY A 68 -34.83 -7.76 -7.99
C GLY A 68 -33.35 -7.77 -8.36
N LEU A 69 -32.65 -6.65 -8.17
CA LEU A 69 -31.23 -6.54 -8.42
C LEU A 69 -30.43 -6.86 -7.14
N CYS A 70 -29.33 -7.59 -7.30
CA CYS A 70 -28.36 -7.86 -6.24
C CYS A 70 -27.18 -6.91 -6.43
N ASP A 71 -27.39 -5.61 -6.20
CA ASP A 71 -26.47 -4.52 -6.54
C ASP A 71 -25.66 -4.01 -5.34
N VAL A 72 -26.01 -4.45 -4.12
CA VAL A 72 -25.32 -4.06 -2.89
C VAL A 72 -25.20 -5.23 -1.91
N ILE A 73 -24.27 -5.10 -0.99
CA ILE A 73 -24.20 -5.91 0.23
C ILE A 73 -24.41 -4.97 1.41
N ALA A 74 -25.55 -5.08 2.07
CA ALA A 74 -25.85 -4.25 3.22
C ALA A 74 -25.93 -5.08 4.50
N THR A 75 -25.28 -4.58 5.55
CA THR A 75 -25.42 -5.07 6.92
C THR A 75 -26.29 -4.07 7.67
N VAL A 76 -27.46 -4.48 8.12
CA VAL A 76 -28.45 -3.64 8.80
C VAL A 76 -28.55 -4.07 10.23
N ALA A 77 -28.34 -3.14 11.15
CA ALA A 77 -28.45 -3.40 12.59
C ALA A 77 -29.24 -2.30 13.30
N SER A 78 -29.74 -2.62 14.47
CA SER A 78 -30.47 -1.69 15.34
C SER A 78 -29.83 -1.66 16.72
N GLY A 79 -29.60 -0.46 17.25
CA GLY A 79 -28.99 -0.30 18.57
C GLY A 79 -28.76 1.16 18.92
N ARG A 80 -28.34 1.40 20.16
CA ARG A 80 -27.86 2.71 20.61
C ARG A 80 -26.48 3.00 20.03
N GLU A 81 -25.64 1.98 20.02
CA GLU A 81 -24.32 1.96 19.37
C GLU A 81 -24.24 0.71 18.51
N THR A 82 -23.72 0.86 17.31
CA THR A 82 -23.51 -0.23 16.38
C THR A 82 -22.11 -0.13 15.80
N VAL A 83 -21.32 -1.17 15.93
CA VAL A 83 -19.98 -1.26 15.35
C VAL A 83 -20.06 -2.10 14.09
N TYR A 84 -19.79 -1.47 12.96
CA TYR A 84 -19.65 -2.14 11.67
C TYR A 84 -18.18 -2.40 11.38
N PHE A 85 -17.91 -3.46 10.64
CA PHE A 85 -16.57 -3.74 10.13
C PHE A 85 -16.61 -4.12 8.65
N LEU A 86 -15.53 -3.77 7.98
CA LEU A 86 -15.26 -4.06 6.58
C LEU A 86 -13.78 -4.43 6.45
N GLY A 87 -13.47 -5.43 5.66
CA GLY A 87 -12.10 -5.81 5.44
C GLY A 87 -11.92 -6.73 4.25
N GLY A 88 -10.68 -7.13 4.02
CA GLY A 88 -10.30 -8.09 2.99
C GLY A 88 -9.19 -9.01 3.47
N ALA A 89 -9.08 -10.17 2.84
CA ALA A 89 -8.02 -11.13 3.10
C ALA A 89 -7.69 -11.95 1.84
N ALA A 90 -6.60 -12.71 1.91
CA ALA A 90 -6.10 -13.50 0.79
C ALA A 90 -7.02 -14.68 0.42
N CYS A 91 -7.86 -15.14 1.33
CA CYS A 91 -8.80 -16.24 1.09
C CYS A 91 -10.02 -16.14 2.00
N GLU A 92 -11.07 -16.86 1.66
CA GLU A 92 -12.34 -16.90 2.39
C GLU A 92 -12.19 -17.29 3.85
N THR A 93 -11.41 -18.32 4.13
CA THR A 93 -11.15 -18.79 5.52
C THR A 93 -10.52 -17.71 6.38
N ALA A 94 -9.61 -16.92 5.81
CA ALA A 94 -9.01 -15.79 6.50
C ALA A 94 -10.04 -14.67 6.76
N CYS A 95 -10.92 -14.37 5.80
CA CYS A 95 -12.02 -13.43 5.97
C CYS A 95 -12.93 -13.84 7.14
N THR A 96 -13.39 -15.09 7.15
CA THR A 96 -14.27 -15.61 8.19
C THR A 96 -13.64 -15.56 9.58
N ARG A 97 -12.36 -15.94 9.68
CA ARG A 97 -11.59 -15.87 10.94
C ARG A 97 -11.46 -14.44 11.47
N ILE A 98 -11.12 -13.48 10.59
CA ILE A 98 -10.99 -12.08 10.98
C ILE A 98 -12.35 -11.50 11.38
N ALA A 99 -13.41 -11.82 10.64
CA ALA A 99 -14.76 -11.38 10.97
C ALA A 99 -15.22 -11.91 12.33
N ALA A 100 -14.98 -13.19 12.64
CA ALA A 100 -15.27 -13.77 13.94
C ALA A 100 -14.51 -13.06 15.07
N MET A 101 -13.24 -12.74 14.85
CA MET A 101 -12.43 -11.98 15.82
C MET A 101 -13.00 -10.58 16.06
N LEU A 102 -13.44 -9.87 15.01
CA LEU A 102 -13.99 -8.52 15.12
C LEU A 102 -15.39 -8.49 15.74
N ARG A 103 -16.11 -9.61 15.76
CA ARG A 103 -17.41 -9.76 16.45
C ARG A 103 -17.29 -10.04 17.93
N ALA A 104 -16.13 -10.44 18.40
CA ALA A 104 -15.94 -10.78 19.81
C ALA A 104 -16.23 -9.55 20.72
N PRO A 105 -16.81 -9.74 21.91
CA PRO A 105 -17.00 -8.66 22.85
C PRO A 105 -15.69 -7.94 23.17
N GLY A 106 -15.70 -6.61 23.14
CA GLY A 106 -14.51 -5.79 23.38
C GLY A 106 -13.52 -5.69 22.22
N ALA A 107 -13.75 -6.37 21.08
CA ALA A 107 -12.86 -6.33 19.94
C ALA A 107 -12.68 -4.91 19.39
N PHE A 108 -13.75 -4.12 19.32
CA PHE A 108 -13.67 -2.73 18.83
C PHE A 108 -12.70 -1.89 19.68
N GLU A 109 -12.85 -1.95 21.00
CA GLU A 109 -11.97 -1.18 21.89
C GLU A 109 -10.52 -1.66 21.81
N ALA A 110 -10.30 -2.97 21.73
CA ALA A 110 -8.97 -3.53 21.58
C ALA A 110 -8.31 -3.11 20.26
N GLU A 111 -9.04 -3.11 19.15
CA GLU A 111 -8.51 -2.66 17.86
C GLU A 111 -8.33 -1.13 17.81
N ARG A 112 -9.22 -0.37 18.44
CA ARG A 112 -9.07 1.08 18.61
C ARG A 112 -7.80 1.43 19.38
N GLU A 113 -7.54 0.74 20.50
CA GLU A 113 -6.32 0.94 21.30
C GLU A 113 -5.06 0.60 20.49
N LYS A 114 -5.06 -0.49 19.72
CA LYS A 114 -3.95 -0.82 18.81
C LYS A 114 -3.73 0.26 17.76
N ALA A 115 -4.80 0.78 17.17
CA ALA A 115 -4.71 1.84 16.17
C ALA A 115 -4.14 3.13 16.76
N LEU A 116 -4.57 3.51 17.98
CA LEU A 116 -4.04 4.67 18.68
C LEU A 116 -2.57 4.49 19.08
N ALA A 117 -2.20 3.31 19.59
CA ALA A 117 -0.82 2.99 19.93
C ALA A 117 0.09 2.99 18.69
N PHE A 118 -0.42 2.50 17.56
CA PHE A 118 0.27 2.56 16.29
C PHE A 118 0.45 4.01 15.82
N ALA A 119 -0.61 4.83 15.82
CA ALA A 119 -0.53 6.24 15.45
C ALA A 119 0.47 7.01 16.34
N ALA A 120 0.53 6.70 17.63
CA ALA A 120 1.47 7.31 18.55
C ALA A 120 2.95 7.03 18.19
N LYS A 121 3.25 5.85 17.63
CA LYS A 121 4.60 5.50 17.17
C LYS A 121 5.05 6.29 15.95
N LEU A 122 4.11 6.79 15.15
CA LEU A 122 4.41 7.59 13.95
C LEU A 122 4.88 9.01 14.29
N ILE A 123 4.70 9.41 15.52
CA ILE A 123 5.13 10.72 15.98
C ILE A 123 6.62 10.62 16.33
N PRO A 124 7.51 11.26 15.56
CA PRO A 124 8.95 11.19 15.82
C PRO A 124 9.28 11.69 17.22
N PRO A 125 10.32 11.15 17.87
CA PRO A 125 10.76 11.61 19.19
C PRO A 125 11.21 13.08 19.16
N MET A 126 11.69 13.56 18.03
CA MET A 126 12.07 14.96 17.84
C MET A 126 10.83 15.84 17.67
N ARG A 127 10.76 16.91 18.46
CA ARG A 127 9.65 17.85 18.46
C ARG A 127 10.11 19.26 18.13
N LEU A 128 9.35 19.94 17.29
CA LEU A 128 9.49 21.36 17.06
C LEU A 128 8.62 22.12 18.08
N HIS A 129 9.21 23.08 18.76
CA HIS A 129 8.51 24.05 19.58
C HIS A 129 8.88 25.46 19.09
N SER A 130 7.94 26.09 18.41
CA SER A 130 8.14 27.43 17.84
C SER A 130 7.14 28.43 18.42
N LYS A 131 7.19 29.67 17.94
CA LYS A 131 6.18 30.69 18.28
C LYS A 131 4.91 30.56 17.44
N SER A 132 4.87 29.61 16.51
CA SER A 132 3.76 29.38 15.58
C SER A 132 3.13 28.02 15.84
N LEU A 133 1.98 28.01 16.53
CA LEU A 133 1.22 26.78 16.77
C LEU A 133 0.89 26.01 15.49
N PRO A 134 0.48 26.65 14.36
CA PRO A 134 0.25 25.93 13.11
C PRO A 134 1.51 25.20 12.60
N LEU A 135 2.69 25.79 12.70
CA LEU A 135 3.94 25.16 12.30
C LEU A 135 4.24 23.94 13.20
N ASP A 136 4.05 24.06 14.51
CA ASP A 136 4.26 22.98 15.45
C ASP A 136 3.31 21.81 15.19
N LEU A 137 2.04 22.07 14.92
CA LEU A 137 1.05 21.04 14.56
C LEU A 137 1.39 20.34 13.24
N MET A 138 1.81 21.11 12.23
CA MET A 138 2.23 20.55 10.95
C MET A 138 3.45 19.64 11.12
N PHE A 139 4.49 20.13 11.74
CA PHE A 139 5.75 19.41 11.87
C PHE A 139 5.67 18.20 12.80
N ASN A 140 5.00 18.35 13.94
CA ASN A 140 4.94 17.32 14.97
C ASN A 140 3.87 16.24 14.71
N GLY A 141 2.93 16.47 13.79
CA GLY A 141 1.78 15.59 13.57
C GLY A 141 1.49 15.31 12.11
N PHE A 142 1.10 16.35 11.37
CA PHE A 142 0.55 16.16 10.01
C PHE A 142 1.58 15.64 9.01
N VAL A 143 2.79 16.19 8.98
CA VAL A 143 3.84 15.80 8.02
C VAL A 143 4.29 14.34 8.21
N PRO A 144 4.63 13.87 9.42
CA PRO A 144 4.92 12.46 9.66
C PRO A 144 3.74 11.54 9.32
N TYR A 145 2.52 11.96 9.67
CA TYR A 145 1.32 11.21 9.32
C TYR A 145 1.16 11.11 7.80
N GLN A 146 1.34 12.21 7.04
CA GLN A 146 1.23 12.18 5.58
C GLN A 146 2.25 11.24 4.95
N ALA A 147 3.53 11.33 5.34
CA ALA A 147 4.56 10.45 4.82
C ALA A 147 4.20 8.97 5.04
N PHE A 148 3.73 8.66 6.25
CA PHE A 148 3.36 7.29 6.59
C PHE A 148 2.06 6.84 5.91
N ALA A 149 0.99 7.62 6.04
CA ALA A 149 -0.33 7.23 5.54
C ALA A 149 -0.35 7.13 4.02
N CYS A 150 0.23 8.09 3.31
CA CYS A 150 0.19 8.12 1.85
C CYS A 150 1.10 7.06 1.22
N ARG A 151 2.16 6.65 1.90
CA ARG A 151 3.13 5.74 1.30
C ARG A 151 3.01 4.30 1.79
N PHE A 152 2.83 4.10 3.07
CA PHE A 152 2.86 2.75 3.65
C PHE A 152 1.48 2.15 3.87
N LEU A 153 0.47 2.96 4.17
CA LEU A 153 -0.90 2.50 4.41
C LEU A 153 -1.79 2.61 3.17
N ALA A 154 -1.74 3.72 2.44
CA ALA A 154 -2.58 3.96 1.28
C ALA A 154 -2.01 3.24 0.05
N LYS A 155 -2.33 1.97 -0.10
CA LYS A 155 -1.95 1.15 -1.26
C LYS A 155 -2.88 1.33 -2.44
N SER A 156 -3.98 2.02 -2.25
CA SER A 156 -4.90 2.44 -3.28
C SER A 156 -5.42 3.80 -2.88
N ALA A 157 -5.08 4.83 -3.60
CA ALA A 157 -5.47 6.20 -3.35
C ALA A 157 -6.11 6.80 -4.58
N PHE A 158 -6.75 7.95 -4.42
CA PHE A 158 -7.37 8.67 -5.53
C PHE A 158 -6.39 8.91 -6.70
N TYR A 159 -5.13 9.19 -6.39
CA TYR A 159 -4.07 9.41 -7.39
C TYR A 159 -3.36 8.13 -7.85
N GLN A 160 -3.57 7.00 -7.16
CA GLN A 160 -2.99 5.70 -7.46
C GLN A 160 -4.03 4.61 -7.21
N SER A 161 -5.13 4.67 -7.93
CA SER A 161 -6.28 3.76 -7.78
C SER A 161 -5.91 2.30 -8.00
N SER A 162 -4.89 2.03 -8.80
CA SER A 162 -4.36 0.69 -9.06
C SER A 162 -3.50 0.11 -7.93
N GLY A 163 -3.16 0.90 -6.91
CA GLY A 163 -2.28 0.46 -5.82
C GLY A 163 -0.81 0.31 -6.21
N ALA A 164 -0.36 1.02 -7.24
CA ALA A 164 1.02 1.02 -7.67
C ALA A 164 1.94 1.67 -6.62
N TYR A 165 3.15 1.10 -6.47
CA TYR A 165 4.21 1.60 -5.60
C TYR A 165 5.39 2.07 -6.44
N GLY A 166 5.70 3.37 -6.41
CA GLY A 166 6.93 3.91 -6.99
C GLY A 166 8.15 3.43 -6.22
N PHE A 167 9.15 2.91 -6.90
CA PHE A 167 10.38 2.41 -6.26
C PHE A 167 11.11 3.51 -5.50
N ARG A 168 11.44 4.59 -6.19
CA ARG A 168 12.09 5.76 -5.62
C ARG A 168 11.25 6.43 -4.55
N ASP A 169 9.95 6.61 -4.81
CA ASP A 169 9.04 7.34 -3.91
C ASP A 169 9.00 6.72 -2.52
N GLN A 170 8.93 5.37 -2.43
CA GLN A 170 8.95 4.67 -1.15
C GLN A 170 10.26 4.90 -0.40
N LEU A 171 11.38 4.83 -1.10
CA LEU A 171 12.70 5.01 -0.51
C LEU A 171 12.91 6.45 -0.06
N GLN A 172 12.46 7.42 -0.85
CA GLN A 172 12.52 8.84 -0.46
C GLN A 172 11.74 9.10 0.84
N ASP A 173 10.54 8.56 0.96
CA ASP A 173 9.73 8.73 2.17
C ASP A 173 10.34 8.01 3.39
N CYS A 174 11.11 6.93 3.18
CA CYS A 174 11.88 6.29 4.23
C CYS A 174 12.88 7.23 4.92
N LEU A 175 13.43 8.22 4.22
CA LEU A 175 14.35 9.21 4.83
C LEU A 175 13.70 9.99 5.97
N ALA A 176 12.39 10.28 5.87
CA ALA A 176 11.65 10.96 6.94
C ALA A 176 11.30 10.01 8.08
N LEU A 177 11.08 8.73 7.78
CA LEU A 177 10.59 7.75 8.75
C LEU A 177 11.69 7.07 9.57
N VAL A 178 12.94 7.14 9.15
CA VAL A 178 14.05 6.47 9.84
C VAL A 178 14.17 6.85 11.33
N TYR A 179 13.74 8.04 11.70
CA TYR A 179 13.77 8.51 13.09
C TYR A 179 12.54 8.08 13.90
N ALA A 180 11.42 7.80 13.24
CA ALA A 180 10.16 7.44 13.90
C ALA A 180 9.96 5.93 13.98
N ASP A 181 10.23 5.23 12.88
CA ASP A 181 10.04 3.78 12.75
C ASP A 181 11.11 3.16 11.84
N PRO A 182 12.34 3.00 12.33
CA PRO A 182 13.44 2.40 11.56
C PRO A 182 13.14 0.96 11.13
N GLN A 183 12.31 0.23 11.87
CA GLN A 183 11.94 -1.13 11.49
C GLN A 183 11.11 -1.18 10.22
N THR A 184 10.18 -0.26 10.04
CA THR A 184 9.43 -0.12 8.79
C THR A 184 10.35 0.21 7.63
N VAL A 185 11.32 1.13 7.83
CA VAL A 185 12.34 1.45 6.81
C VAL A 185 13.15 0.20 6.42
N ARG A 186 13.61 -0.58 7.40
CA ARG A 186 14.33 -1.85 7.15
C ARG A 186 13.53 -2.80 6.25
N VAL A 187 12.25 -2.98 6.55
CA VAL A 187 11.36 -3.83 5.76
C VAL A 187 11.22 -3.31 4.32
N HIS A 188 11.14 -1.99 4.14
CA HIS A 188 11.03 -1.39 2.81
C HIS A 188 12.32 -1.50 2.00
N LEU A 189 13.48 -1.32 2.59
CA LEU A 189 14.77 -1.56 1.92
C LEU A 189 14.85 -2.98 1.35
N LEU A 190 14.52 -3.99 2.16
CA LEU A 190 14.51 -5.39 1.72
C LEU A 190 13.42 -5.67 0.67
N ARG A 191 12.28 -5.00 0.75
CA ARG A 191 11.23 -5.07 -0.27
C ARG A 191 11.70 -4.49 -1.61
N CYS A 192 12.40 -3.37 -1.59
CA CYS A 192 12.98 -2.76 -2.80
C CYS A 192 14.03 -3.67 -3.44
N CYS A 193 14.89 -4.33 -2.65
CA CYS A 193 15.79 -5.36 -3.19
C CYS A 193 15.04 -6.42 -3.99
N ALA A 194 13.89 -6.86 -3.50
CA ALA A 194 13.07 -7.86 -4.17
C ALA A 194 12.43 -7.37 -5.49
N HIS A 195 12.59 -6.09 -5.85
CA HIS A 195 12.09 -5.49 -7.09
C HIS A 195 13.24 -4.93 -7.95
N GLN A 196 14.46 -5.40 -7.70
CA GLN A 196 15.64 -5.13 -8.53
C GLN A 196 15.92 -6.31 -9.46
N TYR A 197 16.29 -6.02 -10.71
CA TYR A 197 16.73 -7.02 -11.70
C TYR A 197 18.19 -7.41 -11.46
N GLU A 198 18.57 -8.60 -11.97
CA GLU A 198 19.95 -9.08 -11.90
C GLU A 198 20.97 -8.12 -12.51
N GLN A 199 20.53 -7.32 -13.50
CA GLN A 199 21.36 -6.33 -14.16
C GLN A 199 21.68 -5.11 -13.29
N GLY A 200 20.87 -4.85 -12.26
CA GLY A 200 21.04 -3.74 -11.33
C GLY A 200 20.00 -2.63 -11.45
N ASP A 201 19.24 -2.59 -12.55
CA ASP A 201 18.07 -1.73 -12.71
C ASP A 201 16.88 -2.25 -11.87
N VAL A 202 15.81 -1.50 -11.80
CA VAL A 202 14.68 -1.77 -10.92
C VAL A 202 13.35 -1.59 -11.64
N MET A 203 12.28 -2.09 -11.02
CA MET A 203 10.93 -1.68 -11.42
C MET A 203 10.70 -0.22 -10.99
N HIS A 204 10.37 0.64 -11.92
CA HIS A 204 10.05 2.05 -11.66
C HIS A 204 8.87 2.17 -10.67
N TRP A 205 7.82 1.38 -10.91
CA TRP A 205 6.74 1.14 -9.98
C TRP A 205 6.20 -0.28 -10.13
N PHE A 206 5.56 -0.78 -9.09
CA PHE A 206 5.01 -2.14 -9.06
C PHE A 206 3.77 -2.23 -8.20
N HIS A 207 2.96 -3.25 -8.48
CA HIS A 207 1.83 -3.62 -7.65
C HIS A 207 2.28 -4.65 -6.59
N PRO A 208 2.30 -4.30 -5.30
CA PRO A 208 2.71 -5.23 -4.24
C PRO A 208 1.85 -6.50 -4.18
N PHE A 209 0.64 -6.42 -4.71
CA PHE A 209 -0.35 -7.47 -4.67
C PHE A 209 -0.01 -8.64 -5.60
N ASN A 210 0.37 -8.37 -6.84
CA ASN A 210 0.62 -9.39 -7.87
C ASN A 210 2.05 -9.40 -8.39
N GLY A 211 2.87 -8.41 -8.05
CA GLY A 211 4.25 -8.28 -8.48
C GLY A 211 4.43 -7.76 -9.92
N SER A 212 3.34 -7.40 -10.61
CA SER A 212 3.44 -6.72 -11.91
C SER A 212 3.88 -5.27 -11.74
N GLY A 213 4.54 -4.71 -12.74
CA GLY A 213 4.97 -3.34 -12.71
C GLY A 213 5.69 -2.93 -14.00
N VAL A 214 6.30 -1.77 -13.98
CA VAL A 214 6.97 -1.20 -15.15
C VAL A 214 8.47 -1.20 -14.94
N ARG A 215 9.19 -1.81 -15.87
CA ARG A 215 10.64 -1.67 -16.04
C ARG A 215 10.90 -0.46 -16.92
N THR A 216 11.77 0.47 -16.52
CA THR A 216 12.10 1.68 -17.27
C THR A 216 13.59 1.91 -17.36
N ARG A 217 13.98 2.94 -18.13
CA ARG A 217 15.36 3.47 -18.16
C ARG A 217 15.54 4.67 -17.22
N CYS A 218 14.69 4.82 -16.22
CA CYS A 218 14.77 5.89 -15.24
C CYS A 218 16.09 5.81 -14.48
N SER A 219 16.86 6.89 -14.49
CA SER A 219 18.25 6.86 -14.03
C SER A 219 18.42 7.07 -12.53
N ASP A 220 17.44 7.63 -11.86
CA ASP A 220 17.52 7.91 -10.42
C ASP A 220 16.93 6.81 -9.54
N ASP A 221 15.98 6.02 -10.04
CA ASP A 221 15.28 5.01 -9.26
C ASP A 221 16.23 4.07 -8.50
N TYR A 222 17.11 3.41 -9.21
CA TYR A 222 18.01 2.41 -8.62
C TYR A 222 19.06 3.03 -7.70
N LEU A 223 19.37 4.31 -7.85
CA LEU A 223 20.34 5.03 -6.99
C LEU A 223 19.76 5.37 -5.62
N PHE A 224 18.45 5.45 -5.49
CA PHE A 224 17.82 5.64 -4.19
C PHE A 224 18.03 4.45 -3.24
N LEU A 225 18.23 3.23 -3.76
CA LEU A 225 18.48 2.06 -2.90
C LEU A 225 19.80 2.20 -2.11
N PRO A 226 20.98 2.40 -2.73
CA PRO A 226 22.23 2.61 -1.99
C PRO A 226 22.19 3.90 -1.15
N PHE A 227 21.58 4.97 -1.65
CA PHE A 227 21.48 6.24 -0.93
C PHE A 227 20.72 6.09 0.41
N VAL A 228 19.52 5.54 0.37
CA VAL A 228 18.68 5.36 1.57
C VAL A 228 19.26 4.26 2.48
N THR A 229 19.90 3.24 1.92
CA THR A 229 20.59 2.21 2.73
C THR A 229 21.74 2.84 3.54
N ALA A 230 22.55 3.68 2.93
CA ALA A 230 23.64 4.37 3.62
C ALA A 230 23.10 5.29 4.72
N ASP A 231 22.06 6.06 4.43
CA ASP A 231 21.40 6.95 5.38
C ASP A 231 20.80 6.15 6.57
N TYR A 232 20.12 5.04 6.28
CA TYR A 232 19.56 4.16 7.29
C TYR A 232 20.62 3.61 8.24
N VAL A 233 21.68 3.01 7.70
CA VAL A 233 22.78 2.42 8.52
C VAL A 233 23.50 3.49 9.32
N GLN A 234 23.75 4.65 8.73
CA GLN A 234 24.41 5.77 9.41
C GLN A 234 23.60 6.26 10.61
N LYS A 235 22.26 6.35 10.49
CA LYS A 235 21.38 6.87 11.52
C LYS A 235 21.02 5.84 12.60
N THR A 236 20.92 4.57 12.23
CA THR A 236 20.43 3.51 13.13
C THR A 236 21.54 2.65 13.71
N GLY A 237 22.69 2.53 13.04
CA GLY A 237 23.73 1.57 13.38
C GLY A 237 23.34 0.11 13.11
N ASP A 238 22.22 -0.14 12.43
CA ASP A 238 21.72 -1.50 12.15
C ASP A 238 22.45 -2.12 10.94
N TRP A 239 23.60 -2.73 11.21
CA TRP A 239 24.35 -3.50 10.22
C TRP A 239 23.69 -4.84 9.89
N SER A 240 22.81 -5.35 10.73
CA SER A 240 22.10 -6.62 10.49
C SER A 240 21.16 -6.57 9.29
N VAL A 241 20.86 -5.39 8.76
CA VAL A 241 20.11 -5.20 7.51
C VAL A 241 20.80 -5.87 6.31
N PHE A 242 22.11 -6.12 6.39
CA PHE A 242 22.89 -6.81 5.36
C PHE A 242 22.90 -8.34 5.48
N GLU A 243 22.32 -8.93 6.52
CA GLU A 243 22.30 -10.38 6.69
C GLU A 243 21.28 -11.09 5.78
N PRO A 244 20.04 -10.57 5.60
CA PRO A 244 19.05 -11.25 4.78
C PRO A 244 19.46 -11.29 3.30
N LYS A 245 19.26 -12.48 2.67
CA LYS A 245 19.44 -12.66 1.24
C LYS A 245 18.11 -12.54 0.52
N VAL A 246 18.03 -11.63 -0.44
CA VAL A 246 16.83 -11.34 -1.23
C VAL A 246 17.05 -11.78 -2.68
N ALA A 247 16.01 -12.36 -3.29
CA ALA A 247 16.06 -12.77 -4.69
C ALA A 247 15.83 -11.57 -5.62
N TYR A 248 16.58 -11.53 -6.71
CA TYR A 248 16.36 -10.58 -7.81
C TYR A 248 15.14 -10.92 -8.64
N LEU A 249 14.81 -10.01 -9.55
CA LEU A 249 13.89 -10.24 -10.65
C LEU A 249 14.67 -10.67 -11.90
N VAL A 250 14.00 -11.48 -12.72
CA VAL A 250 14.50 -11.93 -14.01
C VAL A 250 13.47 -11.67 -15.10
N SER A 251 13.87 -10.92 -16.12
CA SER A 251 13.21 -10.79 -17.41
C SER A 251 14.23 -10.35 -18.45
N GLU A 252 13.83 -10.40 -19.73
CA GLU A 252 14.66 -9.87 -20.82
C GLU A 252 14.93 -8.37 -20.59
N PRO A 253 16.17 -7.90 -20.75
CA PRO A 253 16.47 -6.47 -20.70
C PRO A 253 15.63 -5.66 -21.70
N LEU A 254 15.45 -4.36 -21.43
CA LEU A 254 14.81 -3.46 -22.38
C LEU A 254 15.63 -3.40 -23.66
N ARG A 255 14.95 -3.56 -24.81
CA ARG A 255 15.57 -3.51 -26.14
C ARG A 255 16.07 -2.11 -26.46
N GLU A 256 16.94 -1.99 -27.46
CA GLU A 256 17.31 -0.69 -27.99
C GLU A 256 16.07 0.06 -28.49
N GLY A 257 15.90 1.32 -28.07
CA GLY A 257 14.72 2.13 -28.36
C GLY A 257 13.48 1.85 -27.49
N GLU A 258 13.49 0.80 -26.67
CA GLU A 258 12.43 0.54 -25.70
C GLU A 258 12.72 1.31 -24.41
N ASN A 259 11.83 2.24 -24.04
CA ASN A 259 12.00 3.08 -22.87
C ASN A 259 11.36 2.50 -21.62
N GLU A 260 10.28 1.76 -21.79
CA GLU A 260 9.53 1.14 -20.70
C GLU A 260 8.83 -0.14 -21.16
N ARG A 261 8.53 -1.03 -20.20
CA ARG A 261 7.73 -2.22 -20.43
C ARG A 261 6.97 -2.61 -19.15
N TYR A 262 5.66 -2.74 -19.29
CA TYR A 262 4.83 -3.34 -18.23
C TYR A 262 4.96 -4.86 -18.30
N GLU A 263 5.33 -5.47 -17.18
CA GLU A 263 5.59 -6.91 -17.13
C GLU A 263 5.33 -7.50 -15.73
N GLN A 264 5.31 -8.83 -15.68
CA GLN A 264 5.32 -9.61 -14.44
C GLN A 264 6.57 -10.50 -14.44
N PRO A 265 7.70 -10.03 -13.96
CA PRO A 265 8.96 -10.76 -14.02
C PRO A 265 8.95 -11.98 -13.08
N ALA A 266 9.75 -12.98 -13.43
CA ALA A 266 10.00 -14.13 -12.58
C ALA A 266 10.96 -13.77 -11.44
N ARG A 267 10.97 -14.59 -10.38
CA ARG A 267 11.99 -14.51 -9.33
C ARG A 267 13.23 -15.29 -9.77
N SER A 268 14.39 -14.65 -9.62
CA SER A 268 15.68 -15.29 -9.86
C SER A 268 16.02 -16.33 -8.79
N ALA A 269 16.83 -17.33 -9.18
CA ALA A 269 17.50 -18.21 -8.23
C ALA A 269 18.65 -17.49 -7.48
N LEU A 270 19.22 -16.43 -8.08
CA LEU A 270 20.25 -15.61 -7.46
C LEU A 270 19.67 -14.82 -6.29
N ARG A 271 20.29 -14.96 -5.13
CA ARG A 271 19.91 -14.28 -3.90
C ARG A 271 21.14 -13.68 -3.26
N GLU A 272 21.13 -12.38 -3.07
CA GLU A 272 22.22 -11.64 -2.46
C GLU A 272 21.70 -10.75 -1.32
N ASN A 273 22.62 -10.23 -0.53
CA ASN A 273 22.27 -9.32 0.56
C ASN A 273 22.11 -7.88 0.04
N LEU A 274 21.52 -7.01 0.85
CA LEU A 274 21.26 -5.61 0.52
C LEU A 274 22.54 -4.88 0.04
N TYR A 275 23.71 -5.19 0.61
CA TYR A 275 24.96 -4.55 0.17
C TYR A 275 25.25 -4.86 -1.30
N LEU A 276 25.13 -6.11 -1.72
CA LEU A 276 25.36 -6.51 -3.11
C LEU A 276 24.29 -5.96 -4.05
N HIS A 277 23.03 -5.85 -3.60
CA HIS A 277 21.98 -5.13 -4.34
C HIS A 277 22.38 -3.67 -4.59
N CYS A 278 22.88 -2.98 -3.57
CA CYS A 278 23.37 -1.61 -3.71
C CYS A 278 24.56 -1.51 -4.68
N MET A 279 25.51 -2.44 -4.59
CA MET A 279 26.68 -2.45 -5.49
C MET A 279 26.28 -2.69 -6.95
N ARG A 280 25.27 -3.54 -7.22
CA ARG A 280 24.73 -3.73 -8.57
C ARG A 280 24.04 -2.48 -9.10
N ALA A 281 23.28 -1.78 -8.26
CA ALA A 281 22.65 -0.51 -8.62
C ALA A 281 23.71 0.52 -9.02
N LEU A 282 24.78 0.65 -8.23
CA LEU A 282 25.87 1.58 -8.54
C LEU A 282 26.61 1.19 -9.81
N ALA A 283 26.93 -0.10 -10.00
CA ALA A 283 27.59 -0.58 -11.23
C ALA A 283 26.72 -0.35 -12.48
N TYR A 284 25.39 -0.51 -12.35
CA TYR A 284 24.47 -0.20 -13.45
C TYR A 284 24.42 1.29 -13.76
N ALA A 285 24.59 2.14 -12.75
CA ALA A 285 24.63 3.60 -12.90
C ALA A 285 25.90 4.13 -13.59
N GLU A 286 26.99 3.36 -13.64
CA GLU A 286 28.28 3.75 -14.25
C GLU A 286 28.20 3.82 -15.77
N GLN A 287 27.13 4.41 -16.31
CA GLN A 287 26.94 4.67 -17.73
C GLN A 287 27.12 6.17 -17.97
N PHE A 288 28.30 6.52 -18.47
CA PHE A 288 28.66 7.92 -18.71
C PHE A 288 28.47 8.30 -20.18
N GLY A 289 28.06 9.54 -20.38
CA GLY A 289 28.04 10.17 -21.69
C GLY A 289 29.44 10.62 -22.15
N PRO A 290 29.56 11.20 -23.38
CA PRO A 290 30.86 11.61 -23.95
C PRO A 290 31.59 12.68 -23.15
N HIS A 291 30.89 13.37 -22.25
CA HIS A 291 31.47 14.41 -21.38
C HIS A 291 31.78 13.91 -19.94
N GLY A 292 31.73 12.59 -19.70
CA GLY A 292 31.97 12.02 -18.38
C GLY A 292 30.85 12.27 -17.37
N LEU A 293 29.67 12.72 -17.81
CA LEU A 293 28.49 12.91 -16.98
C LEU A 293 27.60 11.66 -17.02
N CYS A 294 26.94 11.34 -15.91
CA CYS A 294 25.95 10.29 -15.86
C CYS A 294 24.85 10.53 -16.92
N ARG A 295 24.39 9.45 -17.55
CA ARG A 295 23.27 9.55 -18.48
C ARG A 295 21.96 9.75 -17.73
N ILE A 296 21.11 10.63 -18.24
CA ILE A 296 19.71 10.73 -17.85
C ILE A 296 18.92 9.74 -18.71
N GLY A 297 18.12 8.89 -18.08
CA GLY A 297 17.26 7.94 -18.80
C GLY A 297 15.98 8.58 -19.33
N SER A 298 15.05 7.74 -19.74
CA SER A 298 13.80 8.15 -20.41
C SER A 298 12.78 8.82 -19.48
N CYS A 299 12.90 8.66 -18.19
CA CYS A 299 12.11 9.36 -17.19
C CYS A 299 13.02 9.76 -16.04
N ASP A 300 12.64 10.79 -15.34
CA ASP A 300 13.34 11.32 -14.18
C ASP A 300 12.29 11.66 -13.12
N TRP A 301 12.72 12.06 -11.92
CA TRP A 301 11.83 12.51 -10.87
C TRP A 301 10.81 13.58 -11.37
N ASN A 302 11.15 14.25 -12.44
CA ASN A 302 10.25 15.17 -13.12
C ASN A 302 9.74 14.53 -14.42
N ASP A 303 8.53 13.96 -14.36
CA ASP A 303 7.86 13.31 -15.48
C ASP A 303 7.71 14.22 -16.74
N ALA A 304 7.82 15.54 -16.56
CA ALA A 304 7.79 16.49 -17.68
C ALA A 304 9.04 16.37 -18.60
N PHE A 305 10.11 15.75 -18.14
CA PHE A 305 11.33 15.53 -18.91
C PHE A 305 11.42 14.14 -19.56
N SER A 306 10.31 13.43 -19.67
CA SER A 306 10.27 12.07 -20.23
C SER A 306 10.84 11.96 -21.66
N ALA A 307 10.87 13.07 -22.41
CA ALA A 307 11.48 13.12 -23.74
C ALA A 307 12.99 13.42 -23.72
N MET A 308 13.58 13.78 -22.59
CA MET A 308 15.01 14.03 -22.45
C MET A 308 15.75 12.69 -22.36
N GLY A 309 16.83 12.53 -23.11
CA GLY A 309 17.61 11.29 -23.14
C GLY A 309 17.08 10.23 -24.11
N VAL A 310 15.99 10.48 -24.78
CA VAL A 310 15.51 9.66 -25.90
C VAL A 310 16.26 10.05 -27.16
N LYS A 311 17.08 9.15 -27.70
CA LYS A 311 17.67 9.21 -29.02
C LYS A 311 17.38 7.94 -29.78
#